data_e4b5068b4bb6b14612407e889456579a
#
_entry.id   e4b5068b4bb6b14612407e889456579a
#
_cell.length_a   1.000
_cell.length_b   1.000
_cell.length_c   1.000
_cell.angle_alpha   90.00
_cell.angle_beta   90.00
_cell.angle_gamma   90.00
#
_symmetry.space_group_name_H-M   'P 1'
#
loop_
_entity.id
_entity.type
_entity.pdbx_description
1 polymer ?
#
loop_
_entity_poly.entity_id
_entity_poly.type
_entity_poly.pdbx_seq_one_letter_code
_entity_poly.pdbx_strand_id
1 'polypeptide(L)'
;MSAAKSAGQLFTFGLVTAWYSSNIGVLLLNKYLLSNYGFKYPIFLTMCHMTACSLLSYVAIAWMKMVPMQTIRSRSCFCTSVVSGNISLRYLPVSFNQAIGATTPFFTAVFAYLMTLKREAWLTYVTLIPVVTGVIIASGGEPSFHLFGFIICVGATAARALKSVLQGILLSSEGEKLNSMNLLLYMAPIAVVFLLPATLIMEENVVGITLALARDDSRIIWLLLFNSALAYFVNLTNFLVTKHTSALTLQVLGNAKGAVAVVISILIFRNPVSVTGMLGYALTVFGVILYSEAKKRSK
;
A
#
# COMPACT_ATOMS: atom_id res chain seq x y z
N MET A 1 -12.16 6.59 -31.83
CA MET A 1 -11.13 5.90 -30.99
C MET A 1 -10.33 6.85 -30.10
N SER A 2 -10.02 8.08 -30.49
CA SER A 2 -9.26 9.06 -29.68
C SER A 2 -9.98 9.47 -28.39
N ALA A 3 -11.26 9.82 -28.44
CA ALA A 3 -12.02 10.28 -27.27
C ALA A 3 -12.19 9.23 -26.15
N ALA A 4 -12.42 7.97 -26.51
CA ALA A 4 -12.53 6.87 -25.53
C ALA A 4 -11.18 6.59 -24.83
N LYS A 5 -10.06 6.71 -25.55
CA LYS A 5 -8.71 6.58 -24.99
C LYS A 5 -8.37 7.72 -24.04
N SER A 6 -8.77 8.95 -24.38
CA SER A 6 -8.63 10.13 -23.52
C SER A 6 -9.48 10.02 -22.25
N ALA A 7 -10.73 9.58 -22.33
CA ALA A 7 -11.60 9.36 -21.18
C ALA A 7 -11.04 8.30 -20.22
N GLY A 8 -10.47 7.20 -20.73
CA GLY A 8 -9.82 6.18 -19.91
C GLY A 8 -8.56 6.68 -19.19
N GLN A 9 -7.78 7.54 -19.84
CA GLN A 9 -6.60 8.16 -19.21
C GLN A 9 -7.00 9.16 -18.12
N LEU A 10 -8.02 9.96 -18.34
CA LEU A 10 -8.54 10.92 -17.35
C LEU A 10 -9.10 10.17 -16.13
N PHE A 11 -9.83 9.08 -16.34
CA PHE A 11 -10.32 8.22 -15.27
C PHE A 11 -9.17 7.64 -14.43
N THR A 12 -8.13 7.09 -15.07
CA THR A 12 -6.96 6.54 -14.39
C THR A 12 -6.21 7.61 -13.60
N PHE A 13 -6.07 8.82 -14.15
CA PHE A 13 -5.46 9.95 -13.46
C PHE A 13 -6.26 10.35 -12.22
N GLY A 14 -7.59 10.50 -12.35
CA GLY A 14 -8.48 10.78 -11.22
C GLY A 14 -8.39 9.71 -10.11
N LEU A 15 -8.30 8.44 -10.51
CA LEU A 15 -8.17 7.31 -9.58
C LEU A 15 -6.84 7.34 -8.81
N VAL A 16 -5.73 7.64 -9.48
CA VAL A 16 -4.40 7.80 -8.84
C VAL A 16 -4.40 8.98 -7.88
N THR A 17 -5.02 10.10 -8.26
CA THR A 17 -5.15 11.28 -7.40
C THR A 17 -5.98 10.97 -6.14
N ALA A 18 -7.12 10.28 -6.30
CA ALA A 18 -7.95 9.85 -5.18
C ALA A 18 -7.19 8.89 -4.25
N TRP A 19 -6.40 7.97 -4.83
CA TRP A 19 -5.55 7.06 -4.07
C TRP A 19 -4.46 7.80 -3.28
N TYR A 20 -3.80 8.80 -3.87
CA TYR A 20 -2.81 9.61 -3.16
C TYR A 20 -3.44 10.43 -2.03
N SER A 21 -4.54 11.12 -2.31
CA SER A 21 -5.22 11.97 -1.32
C SER A 21 -5.70 11.16 -0.12
N SER A 22 -6.34 10.01 -0.35
CA SER A 22 -6.80 9.13 0.74
C SER A 22 -5.64 8.52 1.53
N ASN A 23 -4.53 8.16 0.89
CA ASN A 23 -3.32 7.69 1.57
C ASN A 23 -2.72 8.75 2.49
N ILE A 24 -2.59 10.00 2.00
CA ILE A 24 -2.08 11.12 2.80
C ILE A 24 -3.00 11.38 3.97
N GLY A 25 -4.32 11.36 3.76
CA GLY A 25 -5.30 11.51 4.82
C GLY A 25 -5.17 10.49 5.94
N VAL A 26 -5.09 9.18 5.60
CA VAL A 26 -4.87 8.11 6.60
C VAL A 26 -3.53 8.30 7.32
N LEU A 27 -2.46 8.65 6.60
CA LEU A 27 -1.14 8.84 7.20
C LEU A 27 -1.15 9.98 8.23
N LEU A 28 -1.80 11.10 7.92
CA LEU A 28 -1.92 12.23 8.83
C LEU A 28 -2.79 11.89 10.05
N LEU A 29 -3.92 11.22 9.85
CA LEU A 29 -4.79 10.79 10.95
C LEU A 29 -4.12 9.74 11.83
N ASN A 30 -3.41 8.77 11.26
CA ASN A 30 -2.63 7.80 12.02
C ASN A 30 -1.57 8.51 12.89
N LYS A 31 -0.83 9.45 12.30
CA LYS A 31 0.17 10.24 13.04
C LYS A 31 -0.48 11.03 14.17
N TYR A 32 -1.62 11.66 13.91
CA TYR A 32 -2.34 12.43 14.90
C TYR A 32 -2.83 11.57 16.06
N LEU A 33 -3.46 10.41 15.78
CA LEU A 33 -3.93 9.46 16.79
C LEU A 33 -2.78 8.91 17.62
N LEU A 34 -1.71 8.44 16.97
CA LEU A 34 -0.58 7.79 17.63
C LEU A 34 0.31 8.77 18.42
N SER A 35 0.35 10.05 18.03
CA SER A 35 1.22 11.05 18.66
C SER A 35 0.51 11.93 19.69
N ASN A 36 -0.72 12.35 19.40
CA ASN A 36 -1.39 13.41 20.18
C ASN A 36 -2.36 12.87 21.24
N TYR A 37 -3.02 11.73 20.96
CA TYR A 37 -3.99 11.15 21.89
C TYR A 37 -3.40 10.11 22.85
N GLY A 38 -2.10 9.84 22.80
CA GLY A 38 -1.50 8.79 23.60
C GLY A 38 -1.96 7.36 23.19
N PHE A 39 -2.63 7.24 22.06
CA PHE A 39 -3.12 5.99 21.50
C PHE A 39 -1.99 5.24 20.80
N LYS A 40 -1.12 4.56 21.56
CA LYS A 40 0.13 3.92 21.07
C LYS A 40 -0.09 2.49 20.56
N TYR A 41 -1.21 2.23 19.86
CA TYR A 41 -1.63 0.89 19.44
C TYR A 41 -1.77 0.77 17.91
N PRO A 42 -0.65 0.66 17.16
CA PRO A 42 -0.69 0.63 15.70
C PRO A 42 -1.29 -0.67 15.12
N ILE A 43 -1.16 -1.81 15.84
CA ILE A 43 -1.70 -3.10 15.39
C ILE A 43 -3.22 -3.08 15.52
N PHE A 44 -3.74 -2.60 16.65
CA PHE A 44 -5.17 -2.42 16.87
C PHE A 44 -5.78 -1.44 15.87
N LEU A 45 -5.11 -0.34 15.59
CA LEU A 45 -5.55 0.62 14.58
C LEU A 45 -5.66 -0.03 13.20
N THR A 46 -4.67 -0.86 12.82
CA THR A 46 -4.70 -1.63 11.57
C THR A 46 -5.83 -2.66 11.58
N MET A 47 -6.10 -3.30 12.70
CA MET A 47 -7.24 -4.22 12.86
C MET A 47 -8.58 -3.49 12.67
N CYS A 48 -8.74 -2.29 13.22
CA CYS A 48 -9.92 -1.44 12.98
C CYS A 48 -10.09 -1.09 11.50
N HIS A 49 -9.00 -0.76 10.80
CA HIS A 49 -9.02 -0.51 9.35
C HIS A 49 -9.50 -1.74 8.57
N MET A 50 -8.99 -2.94 8.87
CA MET A 50 -9.39 -4.17 8.20
C MET A 50 -10.82 -4.56 8.53
N THR A 51 -11.27 -4.34 9.77
CA THR A 51 -12.67 -4.54 10.18
C THR A 51 -13.60 -3.63 9.39
N ALA A 52 -13.28 -2.35 9.26
CA ALA A 52 -14.04 -1.42 8.43
C ALA A 52 -14.04 -1.83 6.95
N CYS A 53 -12.90 -2.28 6.43
CA CYS A 53 -12.82 -2.82 5.06
C CYS A 53 -13.79 -4.00 4.85
N SER A 54 -13.85 -4.92 5.80
CA SER A 54 -14.77 -6.06 5.75
C SER A 54 -16.23 -5.61 5.79
N LEU A 55 -16.60 -4.79 6.76
CA LEU A 55 -17.98 -4.34 6.99
C LEU A 55 -18.49 -3.48 5.82
N LEU A 56 -17.72 -2.48 5.40
CA LEU A 56 -18.12 -1.57 4.33
C LEU A 56 -18.19 -2.29 2.99
N SER A 57 -17.28 -3.24 2.71
CA SER A 57 -17.39 -4.08 1.51
C SER A 57 -18.62 -4.98 1.55
N TYR A 58 -18.96 -5.56 2.70
CA TYR A 58 -20.16 -6.35 2.88
C TYR A 58 -21.42 -5.51 2.64
N VAL A 59 -21.51 -4.33 3.26
CA VAL A 59 -22.63 -3.40 3.06
C VAL A 59 -22.76 -3.01 1.59
N ALA A 60 -21.68 -2.66 0.92
CA ALA A 60 -21.69 -2.25 -0.49
C ALA A 60 -22.16 -3.40 -1.42
N ILE A 61 -21.78 -4.64 -1.14
CA ILE A 61 -22.07 -5.79 -1.99
C ILE A 61 -23.42 -6.41 -1.65
N ALA A 62 -23.64 -6.75 -0.38
CA ALA A 62 -24.81 -7.52 0.05
C ALA A 62 -26.06 -6.64 0.21
N TRP A 63 -25.91 -5.43 0.74
CA TRP A 63 -27.05 -4.56 1.04
C TRP A 63 -27.30 -3.54 -0.07
N MET A 64 -26.27 -2.79 -0.49
CA MET A 64 -26.41 -1.79 -1.54
C MET A 64 -26.41 -2.41 -2.97
N LYS A 65 -26.03 -3.69 -3.11
CA LYS A 65 -25.94 -4.42 -4.38
C LYS A 65 -25.17 -3.67 -5.48
N MET A 66 -24.16 -2.90 -5.10
CA MET A 66 -23.34 -2.13 -6.04
C MET A 66 -22.58 -3.02 -7.03
N VAL A 67 -22.26 -4.24 -6.61
CA VAL A 67 -21.50 -5.22 -7.39
C VAL A 67 -22.05 -6.62 -7.05
N PRO A 68 -22.18 -7.53 -8.04
CA PRO A 68 -22.59 -8.91 -7.75
C PRO A 68 -21.57 -9.63 -6.87
N MET A 69 -22.05 -10.44 -5.94
CA MET A 69 -21.18 -11.26 -5.10
C MET A 69 -20.52 -12.34 -5.95
N GLN A 70 -19.21 -12.38 -5.95
CA GLN A 70 -18.42 -13.34 -6.72
C GLN A 70 -17.79 -14.35 -5.76
N THR A 71 -17.89 -15.64 -6.06
CA THR A 71 -17.23 -16.72 -5.31
C THR A 71 -15.84 -16.98 -5.86
N ILE A 72 -14.84 -17.12 -4.97
CA ILE A 72 -13.46 -17.41 -5.37
C ILE A 72 -13.32 -18.92 -5.61
N ARG A 73 -12.97 -19.32 -6.83
CA ARG A 73 -12.66 -20.70 -7.20
C ARG A 73 -11.23 -21.11 -6.81
N SER A 74 -10.28 -20.21 -6.94
CA SER A 74 -8.87 -20.46 -6.63
C SER A 74 -8.49 -20.08 -5.19
N ARG A 75 -8.82 -20.96 -4.24
CA ARG A 75 -8.57 -20.75 -2.79
C ARG A 75 -7.08 -20.68 -2.43
N SER A 76 -6.23 -21.45 -3.11
CA SER A 76 -4.79 -21.56 -2.81
C SER A 76 -4.04 -20.24 -3.02
N CYS A 77 -4.18 -19.62 -4.18
CA CYS A 77 -3.54 -18.33 -4.52
C CYS A 77 -4.00 -17.21 -3.58
N PHE A 78 -5.27 -17.25 -3.17
CA PHE A 78 -5.86 -16.26 -2.27
C PHE A 78 -5.27 -16.33 -0.85
N CYS A 79 -5.19 -17.51 -0.24
CA CYS A 79 -4.61 -17.68 1.10
C CYS A 79 -3.14 -17.21 1.14
N THR A 80 -2.35 -17.58 0.14
CA THR A 80 -0.94 -17.15 0.04
C THR A 80 -0.80 -15.64 -0.02
N SER A 81 -1.66 -14.96 -0.79
CA SER A 81 -1.69 -13.50 -0.91
C SER A 81 -1.93 -12.80 0.44
N VAL A 82 -2.89 -13.30 1.22
CA VAL A 82 -3.25 -12.70 2.51
C VAL A 82 -2.17 -12.92 3.54
N VAL A 83 -1.65 -14.15 3.65
CA VAL A 83 -0.60 -14.50 4.62
C VAL A 83 0.68 -13.70 4.34
N SER A 84 1.15 -13.66 3.09
CA SER A 84 2.35 -12.90 2.71
C SER A 84 2.24 -11.40 3.04
N GLY A 85 1.04 -10.83 2.87
CA GLY A 85 0.80 -9.42 3.18
C GLY A 85 0.90 -9.08 4.67
N ASN A 86 0.43 -9.97 5.52
CA ASN A 86 0.36 -9.71 6.96
C ASN A 86 1.68 -9.97 7.69
N ILE A 87 2.50 -10.91 7.23
CA ILE A 87 3.85 -11.15 7.75
C ILE A 87 4.74 -9.91 7.59
N SER A 88 4.56 -9.16 6.51
CA SER A 88 5.33 -7.94 6.22
C SER A 88 5.16 -6.82 7.26
N LEU A 89 4.07 -6.80 8.02
CA LEU A 89 3.77 -5.70 8.95
C LEU A 89 4.47 -5.84 10.32
N ARG A 90 5.02 -7.00 10.64
CA ARG A 90 5.45 -7.33 12.01
C ARG A 90 6.89 -6.94 12.37
N TYR A 91 7.82 -6.74 11.42
CA TYR A 91 9.26 -6.88 11.72
C TYR A 91 10.16 -5.70 11.38
N LEU A 92 9.67 -4.46 11.21
CA LEU A 92 10.50 -3.43 10.58
C LEU A 92 10.74 -2.16 11.40
N PRO A 93 12.01 -1.81 11.71
CA PRO A 93 12.40 -0.44 12.09
C PRO A 93 12.15 0.51 10.91
N VAL A 94 11.61 1.70 11.21
CA VAL A 94 10.98 2.60 10.22
C VAL A 94 11.94 3.14 9.15
N SER A 95 13.18 3.46 9.51
CA SER A 95 14.15 4.10 8.61
C SER A 95 14.77 3.12 7.60
N PHE A 96 15.20 1.97 8.06
CA PHE A 96 15.80 0.94 7.22
C PHE A 96 14.78 0.29 6.28
N ASN A 97 13.51 0.26 6.72
CA ASN A 97 12.38 -0.23 5.95
C ASN A 97 12.12 0.61 4.68
N GLN A 98 12.38 1.90 4.71
CA GLN A 98 12.16 2.75 3.52
C GLN A 98 13.16 2.45 2.40
N ALA A 99 14.45 2.29 2.74
CA ALA A 99 15.48 1.98 1.74
C ALA A 99 15.26 0.62 1.07
N ILE A 100 14.98 -0.43 1.85
CA ILE A 100 14.71 -1.77 1.31
C ILE A 100 13.31 -1.82 0.69
N GLY A 101 12.33 -1.15 1.28
CA GLY A 101 10.98 -1.00 0.72
C GLY A 101 10.97 -0.42 -0.69
N ALA A 102 11.95 0.42 -1.03
CA ALA A 102 12.16 0.97 -2.37
C ALA A 102 12.51 -0.09 -3.42
N THR A 103 13.04 -1.23 -3.02
CA THR A 103 13.32 -2.36 -3.92
C THR A 103 12.06 -3.21 -4.24
N THR A 104 10.90 -2.88 -3.65
CA THR A 104 9.62 -3.56 -3.92
C THR A 104 9.30 -3.66 -5.42
N PRO A 105 9.49 -2.63 -6.26
CA PRO A 105 9.23 -2.75 -7.69
C PRO A 105 10.09 -3.81 -8.38
N PHE A 106 11.34 -4.00 -7.95
CA PHE A 106 12.22 -5.04 -8.46
C PHE A 106 11.64 -6.44 -8.15
N PHE A 107 11.34 -6.73 -6.89
CA PHE A 107 10.72 -8.01 -6.52
C PHE A 107 9.37 -8.21 -7.20
N THR A 108 8.56 -7.15 -7.35
CA THR A 108 7.28 -7.21 -8.06
C THR A 108 7.47 -7.60 -9.54
N ALA A 109 8.48 -7.05 -10.20
CA ALA A 109 8.80 -7.40 -11.59
C ALA A 109 9.24 -8.86 -11.72
N VAL A 110 10.10 -9.34 -10.80
CA VAL A 110 10.56 -10.73 -10.75
C VAL A 110 9.39 -11.69 -10.52
N PHE A 111 8.55 -11.47 -9.50
CA PHE A 111 7.40 -12.33 -9.23
C PHE A 111 6.33 -12.26 -10.31
N ALA A 112 6.08 -11.10 -10.89
CA ALA A 112 5.17 -10.97 -12.02
C ALA A 112 5.64 -11.83 -13.20
N TYR A 113 6.93 -11.80 -13.53
CA TYR A 113 7.50 -12.66 -14.57
C TYR A 113 7.38 -14.15 -14.23
N LEU A 114 7.76 -14.55 -13.01
CA LEU A 114 7.72 -15.96 -12.59
C LEU A 114 6.30 -16.54 -12.57
N MET A 115 5.30 -15.73 -12.18
CA MET A 115 3.91 -16.20 -12.02
C MET A 115 3.08 -16.09 -13.30
N THR A 116 3.32 -15.10 -14.15
CA THR A 116 2.51 -14.86 -15.35
C THR A 116 3.22 -15.25 -16.65
N LEU A 117 4.55 -15.47 -16.60
CA LEU A 117 5.43 -15.67 -17.76
C LEU A 117 5.32 -14.54 -18.80
N LYS A 118 4.61 -13.47 -18.48
CA LYS A 118 4.49 -12.27 -19.35
C LYS A 118 5.70 -11.37 -19.11
N ARG A 119 6.49 -11.14 -20.15
CA ARG A 119 7.62 -10.23 -20.10
C ARG A 119 7.14 -8.80 -20.34
N GLU A 120 7.50 -7.89 -19.45
CA GLU A 120 7.45 -6.47 -19.74
C GLU A 120 8.59 -6.13 -20.74
N ALA A 121 8.47 -5.00 -21.44
CA ALA A 121 9.55 -4.55 -22.30
C ALA A 121 10.84 -4.33 -21.50
N TRP A 122 12.00 -4.72 -22.05
CA TRP A 122 13.31 -4.55 -21.39
C TRP A 122 13.53 -3.14 -20.86
N LEU A 123 13.09 -2.14 -21.63
CA LEU A 123 13.19 -0.74 -21.24
C LEU A 123 12.47 -0.44 -19.91
N THR A 124 11.36 -1.11 -19.63
CA THR A 124 10.61 -0.98 -18.37
C THR A 124 11.44 -1.43 -17.16
N TYR A 125 12.21 -2.52 -17.30
CA TYR A 125 13.09 -2.98 -16.23
C TYR A 125 14.27 -2.03 -15.99
N VAL A 126 14.86 -1.49 -17.05
CA VAL A 126 15.96 -0.52 -16.95
C VAL A 126 15.53 0.75 -16.21
N THR A 127 14.30 1.21 -16.41
CA THR A 127 13.78 2.39 -15.71
C THR A 127 13.52 2.19 -14.21
N LEU A 128 13.51 0.94 -13.72
CA LEU A 128 13.41 0.67 -12.28
C LEU A 128 14.73 0.98 -11.54
N ILE A 129 15.88 0.93 -12.23
CA ILE A 129 17.18 1.20 -11.63
C ILE A 129 17.23 2.61 -11.00
N PRO A 130 16.97 3.71 -11.74
CA PRO A 130 16.98 5.03 -11.15
C PRO A 130 15.92 5.23 -10.06
N VAL A 131 14.75 4.58 -10.15
CA VAL A 131 13.74 4.63 -9.10
C VAL A 131 14.26 4.05 -7.79
N VAL A 132 14.81 2.83 -7.84
CA VAL A 132 15.35 2.13 -6.66
C VAL A 132 16.56 2.86 -6.08
N THR A 133 17.52 3.24 -6.94
CA THR A 133 18.73 3.96 -6.54
C THR A 133 18.40 5.31 -5.93
N GLY A 134 17.44 6.05 -6.50
CA GLY A 134 17.01 7.34 -5.98
C GLY A 134 16.44 7.24 -4.56
N VAL A 135 15.63 6.22 -4.27
CA VAL A 135 15.09 6.04 -2.93
C VAL A 135 16.16 5.55 -1.94
N ILE A 136 17.08 4.69 -2.35
CA ILE A 136 18.21 4.27 -1.51
C ILE A 136 19.07 5.49 -1.11
N ILE A 137 19.41 6.36 -2.06
CA ILE A 137 20.13 7.61 -1.80
C ILE A 137 19.32 8.53 -0.88
N ALA A 138 18.01 8.69 -1.15
CA ALA A 138 17.13 9.54 -0.35
C ALA A 138 16.97 9.07 1.10
N SER A 139 17.01 7.76 1.33
CA SER A 139 16.92 7.19 2.68
C SER A 139 18.16 7.41 3.54
N GLY A 140 19.25 7.92 2.95
CA GLY A 140 20.52 8.19 3.61
C GLY A 140 21.20 6.93 4.14
N GLY A 141 22.51 6.82 3.98
CA GLY A 141 23.26 5.70 4.55
C GLY A 141 23.18 5.72 6.08
N GLU A 142 22.37 4.86 6.68
CA GLU A 142 22.35 4.68 8.13
C GLU A 142 23.62 3.96 8.60
N PRO A 143 24.29 4.47 9.65
CA PRO A 143 25.57 3.95 10.10
C PRO A 143 25.46 2.59 10.83
N SER A 144 24.26 2.12 11.17
CA SER A 144 24.06 0.86 11.92
C SER A 144 23.49 -0.24 11.03
N PHE A 145 24.35 -0.87 10.22
CA PHE A 145 23.97 -2.05 9.44
C PHE A 145 23.86 -3.29 10.34
N HIS A 146 22.66 -3.86 10.43
CA HIS A 146 22.42 -5.11 11.15
C HIS A 146 21.98 -6.21 10.18
N LEU A 147 22.83 -7.22 9.93
CA LEU A 147 22.57 -8.28 8.93
C LEU A 147 21.23 -8.99 9.12
N PHE A 148 20.87 -9.32 10.35
CA PHE A 148 19.59 -9.97 10.66
C PHE A 148 18.39 -9.07 10.31
N GLY A 149 18.48 -7.78 10.66
CA GLY A 149 17.48 -6.78 10.27
C GLY A 149 17.36 -6.66 8.74
N PHE A 150 18.49 -6.68 8.02
CA PHE A 150 18.51 -6.65 6.56
C PHE A 150 17.77 -7.84 5.94
N ILE A 151 18.05 -9.07 6.39
CA ILE A 151 17.41 -10.29 5.88
C ILE A 151 15.89 -10.24 6.11
N ILE A 152 15.46 -9.83 7.29
CA ILE A 152 14.02 -9.68 7.61
C ILE A 152 13.37 -8.61 6.70
N CYS A 153 14.04 -7.48 6.49
CA CYS A 153 13.53 -6.42 5.61
C CYS A 153 13.39 -6.87 4.16
N VAL A 154 14.38 -7.58 3.63
CA VAL A 154 14.32 -8.15 2.28
C VAL A 154 13.18 -9.16 2.17
N GLY A 155 13.05 -10.07 3.13
CA GLY A 155 11.96 -11.05 3.19
C GLY A 155 10.57 -10.39 3.23
N ALA A 156 10.40 -9.36 4.06
CA ALA A 156 9.15 -8.61 4.16
C ALA A 156 8.82 -7.83 2.88
N THR A 157 9.85 -7.26 2.23
CA THR A 157 9.69 -6.55 0.96
C THR A 157 9.31 -7.51 -0.17
N ALA A 158 9.93 -8.68 -0.23
CA ALA A 158 9.57 -9.75 -1.16
C ALA A 158 8.13 -10.24 -0.91
N ALA A 159 7.73 -10.46 0.34
CA ALA A 159 6.36 -10.85 0.69
C ALA A 159 5.32 -9.78 0.27
N ARG A 160 5.64 -8.50 0.46
CA ARG A 160 4.81 -7.38 0.02
C ARG A 160 4.67 -7.34 -1.51
N ALA A 161 5.75 -7.56 -2.23
CA ALA A 161 5.77 -7.63 -3.68
C ALA A 161 4.93 -8.82 -4.20
N LEU A 162 5.12 -10.00 -3.60
CA LEU A 162 4.35 -11.20 -3.93
C LEU A 162 2.83 -10.97 -3.72
N LYS A 163 2.44 -10.37 -2.59
CA LYS A 163 1.05 -9.97 -2.34
C LYS A 163 0.50 -9.10 -3.47
N SER A 164 1.25 -8.07 -3.88
CA SER A 164 0.81 -7.15 -4.93
C SER A 164 0.65 -7.83 -6.29
N VAL A 165 1.52 -8.77 -6.63
CA VAL A 165 1.43 -9.56 -7.85
C VAL A 165 0.21 -10.48 -7.82
N LEU A 166 0.00 -11.20 -6.72
CA LEU A 166 -1.16 -12.07 -6.54
C LEU A 166 -2.49 -11.30 -6.61
N GLN A 167 -2.54 -10.11 -6.00
CA GLN A 167 -3.68 -9.21 -6.14
C GLN A 167 -3.89 -8.78 -7.60
N GLY A 168 -2.82 -8.44 -8.30
CA GLY A 168 -2.87 -8.09 -9.72
C GLY A 168 -3.41 -9.23 -10.58
N ILE A 169 -2.97 -10.46 -10.34
CA ILE A 169 -3.46 -11.65 -11.05
C ILE A 169 -4.95 -11.86 -10.79
N LEU A 170 -5.38 -11.81 -9.52
CA LEU A 170 -6.79 -12.00 -9.14
C LEU A 170 -7.72 -10.93 -9.72
N LEU A 171 -7.21 -9.70 -9.91
CA LEU A 171 -7.98 -8.59 -10.47
C LEU A 171 -8.00 -8.57 -12.01
N SER A 172 -7.01 -9.18 -12.67
CA SER A 172 -6.79 -9.09 -14.13
C SER A 172 -6.91 -10.41 -14.89
N SER A 173 -7.02 -11.57 -14.20
CA SER A 173 -7.08 -12.87 -14.88
C SER A 173 -8.34 -13.03 -15.73
N GLU A 174 -8.18 -13.58 -16.94
CA GLU A 174 -9.25 -13.65 -17.95
C GLU A 174 -10.40 -14.59 -17.56
N GLY A 175 -10.18 -15.53 -16.63
CA GLY A 175 -11.19 -16.51 -16.20
C GLY A 175 -12.02 -16.12 -14.97
N GLU A 176 -11.45 -15.37 -14.04
CA GLU A 176 -12.08 -15.01 -12.77
C GLU A 176 -11.77 -13.55 -12.41
N LYS A 177 -12.18 -12.58 -13.24
CA LYS A 177 -12.01 -11.15 -12.92
C LYS A 177 -12.77 -10.79 -11.66
N LEU A 178 -12.11 -10.92 -10.51
CA LEU A 178 -12.68 -10.44 -9.26
C LEU A 178 -12.86 -8.92 -9.31
N ASN A 179 -13.99 -8.48 -8.79
CA ASN A 179 -14.18 -7.07 -8.52
C ASN A 179 -13.35 -6.66 -7.30
N SER A 180 -12.82 -5.44 -7.31
CA SER A 180 -11.98 -4.91 -6.22
C SER A 180 -12.69 -4.93 -4.86
N MET A 181 -14.00 -4.70 -4.81
CA MET A 181 -14.80 -4.80 -3.58
C MET A 181 -14.91 -6.24 -3.08
N ASN A 182 -15.13 -7.21 -3.99
CA ASN A 182 -15.18 -8.64 -3.63
C ASN A 182 -13.82 -9.11 -3.10
N LEU A 183 -12.72 -8.70 -3.74
CA LEU A 183 -11.37 -9.04 -3.25
C LEU A 183 -11.15 -8.49 -1.84
N LEU A 184 -11.55 -7.25 -1.58
CA LEU A 184 -11.42 -6.63 -0.27
C LEU A 184 -12.30 -7.32 0.78
N LEU A 185 -13.54 -7.70 0.42
CA LEU A 185 -14.46 -8.46 1.29
C LEU A 185 -13.86 -9.78 1.77
N TYR A 186 -13.12 -10.47 0.91
CA TYR A 186 -12.50 -11.74 1.29
C TYR A 186 -11.17 -11.57 2.03
N MET A 187 -10.36 -10.59 1.65
CA MET A 187 -9.04 -10.38 2.26
C MET A 187 -9.11 -9.77 3.66
N ALA A 188 -10.04 -8.84 3.88
CA ALA A 188 -10.09 -8.08 5.12
C ALA A 188 -10.44 -8.94 6.35
N PRO A 189 -11.44 -9.85 6.34
CA PRO A 189 -11.73 -10.73 7.47
C PRO A 189 -10.56 -11.62 7.84
N ILE A 190 -9.86 -12.17 6.84
CA ILE A 190 -8.69 -13.01 7.08
C ILE A 190 -7.57 -12.19 7.76
N ALA A 191 -7.37 -10.94 7.31
CA ALA A 191 -6.42 -10.05 7.97
C ALA A 191 -6.80 -9.78 9.43
N VAL A 192 -8.09 -9.59 9.76
CA VAL A 192 -8.58 -9.41 11.13
C VAL A 192 -8.28 -10.65 11.99
N VAL A 193 -8.52 -11.86 11.47
CA VAL A 193 -8.23 -13.12 12.18
C VAL A 193 -6.76 -13.23 12.56
N PHE A 194 -5.83 -12.77 11.71
CA PHE A 194 -4.39 -12.76 12.02
C PHE A 194 -3.98 -11.60 12.94
N LEU A 195 -4.61 -10.44 12.79
CA LEU A 195 -4.28 -9.26 13.60
C LEU A 195 -4.82 -9.34 15.02
N LEU A 196 -5.95 -10.03 15.23
CA LEU A 196 -6.57 -10.15 16.55
C LEU A 196 -5.62 -10.79 17.59
N PRO A 197 -5.03 -11.99 17.38
CA PRO A 197 -4.07 -12.54 18.35
C PRO A 197 -2.82 -11.67 18.46
N ALA A 198 -2.35 -11.06 17.38
CA ALA A 198 -1.20 -10.16 17.43
C ALA A 198 -1.49 -8.92 18.31
N THR A 199 -2.67 -8.35 18.22
CA THR A 199 -3.12 -7.25 19.07
C THR A 199 -3.16 -7.66 20.54
N LEU A 200 -3.75 -8.83 20.84
CA LEU A 200 -3.92 -9.29 22.23
C LEU A 200 -2.58 -9.65 22.90
N ILE A 201 -1.58 -10.14 22.12
CA ILE A 201 -0.28 -10.55 22.64
C ILE A 201 0.70 -9.37 22.72
N MET A 202 0.67 -8.46 21.76
CA MET A 202 1.68 -7.41 21.62
C MET A 202 1.24 -6.04 22.16
N GLU A 203 -0.06 -5.81 22.29
CA GLU A 203 -0.62 -4.54 22.74
C GLU A 203 -1.45 -4.77 24.00
N GLU A 204 -0.77 -4.70 25.16
CA GLU A 204 -1.39 -4.96 26.45
C GLU A 204 -2.55 -4.01 26.74
N ASN A 205 -3.68 -4.58 27.20
CA ASN A 205 -4.88 -3.85 27.65
C ASN A 205 -5.42 -2.80 26.66
N VAL A 206 -5.22 -3.00 25.35
CA VAL A 206 -5.64 -2.03 24.34
C VAL A 206 -7.12 -1.68 24.39
N VAL A 207 -8.00 -2.66 24.64
CA VAL A 207 -9.45 -2.46 24.73
C VAL A 207 -9.81 -1.60 25.94
N GLY A 208 -9.22 -1.90 27.10
CA GLY A 208 -9.44 -1.12 28.34
C GLY A 208 -9.00 0.33 28.21
N ILE A 209 -7.83 0.55 27.61
CA ILE A 209 -7.30 1.91 27.37
C ILE A 209 -8.11 2.66 26.32
N THR A 210 -8.53 1.99 25.24
CA THR A 210 -9.42 2.62 24.24
C THR A 210 -10.75 3.04 24.86
N LEU A 211 -11.34 2.21 25.72
CA LEU A 211 -12.58 2.54 26.43
C LEU A 211 -12.38 3.66 27.45
N ALA A 212 -11.25 3.68 28.15
CA ALA A 212 -10.93 4.77 29.09
C ALA A 212 -10.78 6.10 28.34
N LEU A 213 -10.01 6.13 27.26
CA LEU A 213 -9.87 7.32 26.41
C LEU A 213 -11.21 7.77 25.81
N ALA A 214 -12.07 6.83 25.43
CA ALA A 214 -13.39 7.13 24.89
C ALA A 214 -14.37 7.72 25.94
N ARG A 215 -14.16 7.40 27.23
CA ARG A 215 -14.91 8.01 28.33
C ARG A 215 -14.45 9.44 28.63
N ASP A 216 -13.14 9.70 28.50
CA ASP A 216 -12.59 11.04 28.74
C ASP A 216 -12.89 11.98 27.55
N ASP A 217 -12.70 11.52 26.33
CA ASP A 217 -13.00 12.27 25.11
C ASP A 217 -13.63 11.38 24.03
N SER A 218 -14.95 11.54 23.83
CA SER A 218 -15.70 10.78 22.82
C SER A 218 -15.24 11.04 21.38
N ARG A 219 -14.48 12.12 21.13
CA ARG A 219 -13.95 12.45 19.79
C ARG A 219 -13.02 11.35 19.25
N ILE A 220 -12.33 10.60 20.14
CA ILE A 220 -11.45 9.51 19.70
C ILE A 220 -12.21 8.44 18.93
N ILE A 221 -13.46 8.13 19.32
CA ILE A 221 -14.29 7.14 18.61
C ILE A 221 -14.57 7.61 17.18
N TRP A 222 -14.96 8.88 17.02
CA TRP A 222 -15.23 9.45 15.70
C TRP A 222 -13.98 9.52 14.83
N LEU A 223 -12.83 9.84 15.41
CA LEU A 223 -11.55 9.85 14.73
C LEU A 223 -11.16 8.43 14.27
N LEU A 224 -11.33 7.40 15.11
CA LEU A 224 -11.08 6.00 14.76
C LEU A 224 -12.03 5.52 13.66
N LEU A 225 -13.31 5.83 13.74
CA LEU A 225 -14.30 5.47 12.74
C LEU A 225 -14.00 6.16 11.38
N PHE A 226 -13.74 7.47 11.42
CA PHE A 226 -13.42 8.23 10.19
C PHE A 226 -12.12 7.74 9.56
N ASN A 227 -11.08 7.50 10.36
CA ASN A 227 -9.82 6.96 9.89
C ASN A 227 -9.98 5.56 9.27
N SER A 228 -10.79 4.71 9.91
CA SER A 228 -11.09 3.37 9.41
C SER A 228 -11.91 3.39 8.12
N ALA A 229 -12.87 4.30 8.00
CA ALA A 229 -13.62 4.51 6.76
C ALA A 229 -12.69 5.02 5.63
N LEU A 230 -11.80 5.97 5.94
CA LEU A 230 -10.83 6.48 4.98
C LEU A 230 -9.83 5.37 4.55
N ALA A 231 -9.44 4.49 5.46
CA ALA A 231 -8.60 3.33 5.16
C ALA A 231 -9.30 2.34 4.20
N TYR A 232 -10.63 2.20 4.28
CA TYR A 232 -11.39 1.45 3.29
C TYR A 232 -11.22 2.04 1.88
N PHE A 233 -11.34 3.36 1.72
CA PHE A 233 -11.13 4.03 0.43
C PHE A 233 -9.70 3.87 -0.07
N VAL A 234 -8.69 3.92 0.81
CA VAL A 234 -7.30 3.65 0.43
C VAL A 234 -7.15 2.25 -0.14
N ASN A 235 -7.70 1.23 0.51
CA ASN A 235 -7.58 -0.15 0.04
C ASN A 235 -8.37 -0.38 -1.24
N LEU A 236 -9.58 0.18 -1.35
CA LEU A 236 -10.40 0.08 -2.54
C LEU A 236 -9.73 0.76 -3.75
N THR A 237 -9.25 2.00 -3.59
CA THR A 237 -8.56 2.73 -4.66
C THR A 237 -7.24 2.06 -5.03
N ASN A 238 -6.52 1.46 -4.07
CA ASN A 238 -5.32 0.66 -4.33
C ASN A 238 -5.62 -0.51 -5.30
N PHE A 239 -6.70 -1.26 -5.03
CA PHE A 239 -7.10 -2.36 -5.91
C PHE A 239 -7.61 -1.88 -7.27
N LEU A 240 -8.32 -0.76 -7.30
CA LEU A 240 -8.78 -0.16 -8.56
C LEU A 240 -7.60 0.33 -9.41
N VAL A 241 -6.60 0.98 -8.81
CA VAL A 241 -5.37 1.38 -9.52
C VAL A 241 -4.66 0.14 -10.05
N THR A 242 -4.50 -0.91 -9.24
CA THR A 242 -3.87 -2.17 -9.68
C THR A 242 -4.62 -2.79 -10.84
N LYS A 243 -5.96 -2.82 -10.79
CA LYS A 243 -6.82 -3.39 -11.84
C LYS A 243 -6.72 -2.64 -13.15
N HIS A 244 -6.66 -1.31 -13.11
CA HIS A 244 -6.63 -0.47 -14.31
C HIS A 244 -5.23 -0.19 -14.85
N THR A 245 -4.19 -0.49 -14.07
CA THR A 245 -2.80 -0.29 -14.46
C THR A 245 -1.99 -1.59 -14.43
N SER A 246 -1.30 -1.85 -13.34
CA SER A 246 -0.63 -3.12 -12.99
C SER A 246 -0.08 -3.05 -11.56
N ALA A 247 0.24 -4.22 -10.99
CA ALA A 247 0.90 -4.30 -9.68
C ALA A 247 2.26 -3.55 -9.68
N LEU A 248 3.03 -3.68 -10.76
CA LEU A 248 4.32 -2.97 -10.90
C LEU A 248 4.12 -1.45 -10.96
N THR A 249 3.16 -0.96 -11.73
CA THR A 249 2.83 0.47 -11.80
C THR A 249 2.42 1.01 -10.44
N LEU A 250 1.62 0.27 -9.67
CA LEU A 250 1.24 0.67 -8.31
C LEU A 250 2.46 0.85 -7.40
N GLN A 251 3.45 -0.04 -7.46
CA GLN A 251 4.67 0.06 -6.64
C GLN A 251 5.52 1.26 -7.03
N VAL A 252 5.67 1.51 -8.33
CA VAL A 252 6.40 2.69 -8.83
C VAL A 252 5.70 3.99 -8.39
N LEU A 253 4.37 4.06 -8.51
CA LEU A 253 3.59 5.18 -8.01
C LEU A 253 3.69 5.33 -6.48
N GLY A 254 3.78 4.22 -5.74
CA GLY A 254 4.01 4.22 -4.30
C GLY A 254 5.33 4.89 -3.90
N ASN A 255 6.41 4.62 -4.64
CA ASN A 255 7.70 5.28 -4.44
C ASN A 255 7.64 6.77 -4.82
N ALA A 256 6.97 7.11 -5.92
CA ALA A 256 6.74 8.51 -6.32
C ALA A 256 5.95 9.29 -5.25
N LYS A 257 4.95 8.66 -4.61
CA LYS A 257 4.20 9.26 -3.50
C LYS A 257 5.13 9.68 -2.35
N GLY A 258 6.11 8.84 -2.01
CA GLY A 258 7.11 9.15 -0.99
C GLY A 258 7.91 10.41 -1.36
N ALA A 259 8.40 10.50 -2.60
CA ALA A 259 9.12 11.65 -3.09
C ALA A 259 8.28 12.94 -3.05
N VAL A 260 7.02 12.88 -3.51
CA VAL A 260 6.08 14.02 -3.47
C VAL A 260 5.79 14.46 -2.03
N ALA A 261 5.58 13.52 -1.11
CA ALA A 261 5.34 13.82 0.31
C ALA A 261 6.50 14.58 0.95
N VAL A 262 7.74 14.24 0.57
CA VAL A 262 8.93 14.96 1.06
C VAL A 262 9.00 16.37 0.49
N VAL A 263 8.76 16.56 -0.81
CA VAL A 263 8.72 17.90 -1.42
C VAL A 263 7.68 18.78 -0.72
N ILE A 264 6.48 18.25 -0.50
CA ILE A 264 5.42 18.96 0.23
C ILE A 264 5.85 19.28 1.67
N SER A 265 6.50 18.33 2.35
CA SER A 265 7.02 18.53 3.71
C SER A 265 8.04 19.65 3.79
N ILE A 266 8.95 19.73 2.81
CA ILE A 266 9.95 20.83 2.73
C ILE A 266 9.24 22.17 2.53
N LEU A 267 8.28 22.24 1.61
CA LEU A 267 7.58 23.48 1.27
C LEU A 267 6.71 24.00 2.42
N ILE A 268 6.04 23.10 3.15
CA ILE A 268 5.11 23.48 4.23
C ILE A 268 5.84 23.66 5.56
N PHE A 269 6.70 22.71 5.93
CA PHE A 269 7.32 22.68 7.27
C PHE A 269 8.74 23.24 7.30
N ARG A 270 9.32 23.63 6.15
CA ARG A 270 10.70 24.12 6.02
C ARG A 270 11.74 23.22 6.73
N ASN A 271 11.46 21.92 6.79
CA ASN A 271 12.40 20.97 7.42
C ASN A 271 13.70 20.93 6.63
N PRO A 272 14.87 20.99 7.30
CA PRO A 272 16.16 20.84 6.64
C PRO A 272 16.28 19.42 6.08
N VAL A 273 16.24 19.29 4.77
CA VAL A 273 16.51 18.02 4.08
C VAL A 273 17.95 18.06 3.60
N SER A 274 18.66 16.95 3.79
CA SER A 274 20.03 16.84 3.29
C SER A 274 20.07 16.95 1.76
N VAL A 275 21.14 17.53 1.24
CA VAL A 275 21.36 17.64 -0.22
C VAL A 275 21.30 16.25 -0.88
N THR A 276 21.85 15.24 -0.22
CA THR A 276 21.78 13.82 -0.63
C THR A 276 20.34 13.33 -0.73
N GLY A 277 19.49 13.68 0.24
CA GLY A 277 18.06 13.36 0.21
C GLY A 277 17.36 13.99 -0.99
N MET A 278 17.60 15.28 -1.26
CA MET A 278 17.01 15.96 -2.43
C MET A 278 17.43 15.34 -3.76
N LEU A 279 18.71 15.00 -3.91
CA LEU A 279 19.20 14.31 -5.12
C LEU A 279 18.56 12.93 -5.29
N GLY A 280 18.42 12.17 -4.22
CA GLY A 280 17.74 10.87 -4.25
C GLY A 280 16.27 10.99 -4.68
N TYR A 281 15.54 11.96 -4.15
CA TYR A 281 14.15 12.18 -4.56
C TYR A 281 14.02 12.67 -6.00
N ALA A 282 14.90 13.57 -6.45
CA ALA A 282 14.94 14.00 -7.84
C ALA A 282 15.18 12.82 -8.80
N LEU A 283 16.11 11.93 -8.45
CA LEU A 283 16.40 10.73 -9.23
C LEU A 283 15.21 9.76 -9.24
N THR A 284 14.49 9.62 -8.11
CA THR A 284 13.26 8.80 -8.03
C THR A 284 12.18 9.34 -8.97
N VAL A 285 11.91 10.65 -8.93
CA VAL A 285 10.91 11.29 -9.81
C VAL A 285 11.29 11.12 -11.28
N PHE A 286 12.56 11.34 -11.62
CA PHE A 286 13.06 11.12 -12.98
C PHE A 286 12.87 9.67 -13.43
N GLY A 287 13.19 8.69 -12.59
CA GLY A 287 12.96 7.27 -12.86
C GLY A 287 11.49 6.93 -13.09
N VAL A 288 10.57 7.54 -12.32
CA VAL A 288 9.11 7.37 -12.50
C VAL A 288 8.64 7.93 -13.84
N ILE A 289 9.16 9.08 -14.27
CA ILE A 289 8.85 9.68 -15.58
C ILE A 289 9.33 8.74 -16.69
N LEU A 290 10.56 8.26 -16.61
CA LEU A 290 11.11 7.29 -17.57
C LEU A 290 10.29 5.99 -17.62
N TYR A 291 9.88 5.46 -16.46
CA TYR A 291 9.01 4.29 -16.40
C TYR A 291 7.67 4.54 -17.09
N SER A 292 7.04 5.69 -16.84
CA SER A 292 5.76 6.05 -17.46
C SER A 292 5.89 6.13 -19.00
N GLU A 293 6.98 6.70 -19.49
CA GLU A 293 7.23 6.81 -20.93
C GLU A 293 7.55 5.45 -21.56
N ALA A 294 8.39 4.63 -20.91
CA ALA A 294 8.68 3.26 -21.35
C ALA A 294 7.41 2.40 -21.45
N LYS A 295 6.53 2.52 -20.46
CA LYS A 295 5.26 1.79 -20.42
C LYS A 295 4.27 2.24 -21.50
N LYS A 296 4.30 3.53 -21.90
CA LYS A 296 3.51 4.03 -23.04
C LYS A 296 3.99 3.46 -24.36
N ARG A 297 5.30 3.34 -24.55
CA ARG A 297 5.90 2.83 -25.80
C ARG A 297 5.78 1.32 -25.94
N SER A 298 5.57 0.58 -24.84
CA SER A 298 5.41 -0.88 -24.84
C SER A 298 3.96 -1.34 -25.06
N LYS A 299 3.00 -0.42 -25.11
CA LYS A 299 1.58 -0.67 -25.44
C LYS A 299 1.30 -0.41 -26.93
#